data_4be854c3390e89a1f91646f4dedf4953
#
_entry.id   4be854c3390e89a1f91646f4dedf4953
#
_cell.length_a   1.000
_cell.length_b   1.000
_cell.length_c   1.000
_cell.angle_alpha   90.00
_cell.angle_beta   90.00
_cell.angle_gamma   90.00
#
_symmetry.space_group_name_H-M   'P 1'
#
loop_
_entity.id
_entity.type
_entity.pdbx_description
1 polymer ?
#
loop_
_entity_poly.entity_id
_entity_poly.type
_entity_poly.pdbx_seq_one_letter_code
_entity_poly.pdbx_strand_id
1 'polypeptide(L)'
;MDLTRFIETGKELRLISLRITQHGKLIAKYNWDEDDCRRNIYSASKSFTAAAVGIAQKEGLLSVDERLVDAFPDDLPETVSDNLQKATVRDLLTMCLGQETAALMGTQRPYYKETDWVKLSLSRPFVYEPGTKFVYNNVGPYLAGILVQRRAGCDLLSYLQPRMLDPLGIPRTMWEPDRLGNTMGAGGLFLNVDELHKFGLLFLQDGAWGGKQLISASWVRACTTKQVENGTPYGYGYLFWGGPDEVFRADGKYCQLSLIMRKKDAVVSMLAECRNSEALHKAICEEIYTQL
;
A
#
# COMPACT_ATOMS: atom_id res chain seq x y z
N MET A 1 3.48 -27.82 -7.72
CA MET A 1 2.28 -27.32 -7.00
C MET A 1 1.03 -27.74 -7.77
N ASP A 2 0.09 -28.38 -7.11
CA ASP A 2 -1.23 -28.69 -7.69
C ASP A 2 -2.20 -27.54 -7.39
N LEU A 3 -2.76 -26.94 -8.42
CA LEU A 3 -3.70 -25.81 -8.32
C LEU A 3 -5.13 -26.21 -8.71
N THR A 4 -5.40 -27.49 -8.99
CA THR A 4 -6.68 -27.94 -9.54
C THR A 4 -7.86 -27.43 -8.69
N ARG A 5 -7.81 -27.64 -7.38
CA ARG A 5 -8.85 -27.19 -6.45
C ARG A 5 -8.90 -25.66 -6.36
N PHE A 6 -7.75 -25.00 -6.25
CA PHE A 6 -7.70 -23.53 -6.17
C PHE A 6 -8.24 -22.84 -7.43
N ILE A 7 -8.05 -23.45 -8.60
CA ILE A 7 -8.59 -22.93 -9.87
C ILE A 7 -10.13 -22.94 -9.85
N GLU A 8 -10.75 -24.03 -9.37
CA GLU A 8 -12.22 -24.08 -9.24
C GLU A 8 -12.72 -23.08 -8.19
N THR A 9 -12.10 -23.06 -7.00
CA THR A 9 -12.41 -22.07 -5.96
C THR A 9 -12.25 -20.64 -6.49
N GLY A 10 -11.20 -20.37 -7.25
CA GLY A 10 -10.92 -19.07 -7.84
C GLY A 10 -11.98 -18.61 -8.83
N LYS A 11 -12.55 -19.53 -9.61
CA LYS A 11 -13.67 -19.23 -10.52
C LYS A 11 -14.91 -18.79 -9.73
N GLU A 12 -15.27 -19.50 -8.66
CA GLU A 12 -16.39 -19.15 -7.79
C GLU A 12 -16.19 -17.81 -7.10
N LEU A 13 -14.96 -17.53 -6.65
CA LEU A 13 -14.57 -16.28 -5.98
C LEU A 13 -14.24 -15.14 -6.94
N ARG A 14 -14.39 -15.35 -8.26
CA ARG A 14 -14.14 -14.35 -9.31
C ARG A 14 -12.71 -13.82 -9.30
N LEU A 15 -11.73 -14.71 -9.20
CA LEU A 15 -10.34 -14.38 -9.44
C LEU A 15 -10.14 -14.11 -10.94
N ILE A 16 -9.20 -13.22 -11.24
CA ILE A 16 -8.86 -12.80 -12.60
C ILE A 16 -7.52 -13.39 -13.01
N SER A 17 -6.53 -13.27 -12.13
CA SER A 17 -5.18 -13.74 -12.42
C SER A 17 -4.39 -14.05 -11.15
N LEU A 18 -3.45 -15.00 -11.27
CA LEU A 18 -2.59 -15.47 -10.17
C LEU A 18 -1.15 -15.61 -10.64
N ARG A 19 -0.21 -15.23 -9.79
CA ARG A 19 1.22 -15.50 -9.92
C ARG A 19 1.78 -15.98 -8.60
N ILE A 20 2.57 -17.05 -8.62
CA ILE A 20 3.25 -17.59 -7.44
C ILE A 20 4.73 -17.79 -7.79
N THR A 21 5.59 -17.14 -7.04
CA THR A 21 7.04 -17.36 -7.09
C THR A 21 7.50 -17.91 -5.76
N GLN A 22 8.37 -18.93 -5.80
CA GLN A 22 9.05 -19.49 -4.62
C GLN A 22 10.51 -19.76 -4.97
N HIS A 23 11.43 -19.47 -4.04
CA HIS A 23 12.88 -19.63 -4.22
C HIS A 23 13.38 -19.00 -5.55
N GLY A 24 12.89 -17.81 -5.86
CA GLY A 24 13.22 -17.06 -7.07
C GLY A 24 12.66 -17.65 -8.38
N LYS A 25 11.85 -18.71 -8.34
CA LYS A 25 11.26 -19.36 -9.52
C LYS A 25 9.75 -19.13 -9.57
N LEU A 26 9.24 -18.72 -10.73
CA LEU A 26 7.80 -18.70 -10.97
C LEU A 26 7.30 -20.15 -11.05
N ILE A 27 6.55 -20.59 -10.02
CA ILE A 27 6.06 -21.96 -9.89
C ILE A 27 4.61 -22.13 -10.31
N ALA A 28 3.86 -21.02 -10.40
CA ALA A 28 2.49 -21.04 -10.91
C ALA A 28 2.12 -19.70 -11.59
N LYS A 29 1.42 -19.82 -12.70
CA LYS A 29 0.80 -18.75 -13.46
C LYS A 29 -0.54 -19.22 -13.97
N TYR A 30 -1.62 -18.51 -13.59
CA TYR A 30 -2.96 -18.83 -14.07
C TYR A 30 -3.77 -17.55 -14.29
N ASN A 31 -4.56 -17.53 -15.35
CA ASN A 31 -5.51 -16.46 -15.64
C ASN A 31 -6.90 -17.10 -15.81
N TRP A 32 -7.89 -16.58 -15.08
CA TRP A 32 -9.31 -16.94 -15.26
C TRP A 32 -9.96 -16.09 -16.34
N ASP A 33 -9.40 -14.89 -16.59
CA ASP A 33 -9.80 -13.97 -17.65
C ASP A 33 -8.74 -13.99 -18.75
N GLU A 34 -9.14 -13.86 -20.00
CA GLU A 34 -8.22 -13.88 -21.16
C GLU A 34 -7.37 -12.62 -21.22
N ASP A 35 -7.92 -11.48 -20.74
CA ASP A 35 -7.25 -10.19 -20.75
C ASP A 35 -6.44 -9.95 -19.48
N ASP A 36 -5.11 -10.00 -19.58
CA ASP A 36 -4.19 -9.56 -18.52
C ASP A 36 -4.00 -8.03 -18.57
N CYS A 37 -5.11 -7.29 -18.51
CA CYS A 37 -5.10 -5.84 -18.54
C CYS A 37 -4.79 -5.24 -17.16
N ARG A 38 -4.30 -3.99 -17.15
CA ARG A 38 -4.14 -3.20 -15.93
C ARG A 38 -5.50 -2.85 -15.34
N ARG A 39 -5.64 -3.07 -14.03
CA ARG A 39 -6.86 -2.79 -13.27
C ARG A 39 -6.50 -1.92 -12.06
N ASN A 40 -7.49 -1.18 -11.54
CA ASN A 40 -7.30 -0.45 -10.29
C ASN A 40 -7.00 -1.43 -9.16
N ILE A 41 -5.81 -1.33 -8.57
CA ILE A 41 -5.40 -2.15 -7.42
C ILE A 41 -5.91 -1.60 -6.08
N TYR A 42 -6.75 -0.58 -6.11
CA TYR A 42 -7.37 0.05 -4.93
C TYR A 42 -6.34 0.34 -3.82
N SER A 43 -6.62 -0.11 -2.60
CA SER A 43 -5.77 0.20 -1.43
C SER A 43 -4.41 -0.49 -1.45
N ALA A 44 -4.15 -1.46 -2.33
CA ALA A 44 -2.80 -1.98 -2.54
C ALA A 44 -1.84 -0.88 -3.06
N SER A 45 -2.37 0.19 -3.66
CA SER A 45 -1.63 1.41 -4.02
C SER A 45 -0.91 2.07 -2.84
N LYS A 46 -1.43 1.94 -1.62
CA LYS A 46 -0.82 2.49 -0.40
C LYS A 46 0.59 1.97 -0.17
N SER A 47 0.82 0.71 -0.47
CA SER A 47 2.14 0.09 -0.32
C SER A 47 3.16 0.70 -1.30
N PHE A 48 2.72 1.16 -2.49
CA PHE A 48 3.56 1.91 -3.41
C PHE A 48 3.86 3.33 -2.88
N THR A 49 2.91 3.95 -2.19
CA THR A 49 3.15 5.22 -1.48
C THR A 49 4.17 5.03 -0.35
N ALA A 50 4.10 3.92 0.41
CA ALA A 50 5.13 3.59 1.40
C ALA A 50 6.52 3.43 0.74
N ALA A 51 6.61 2.81 -0.43
CA ALA A 51 7.85 2.72 -1.18
C ALA A 51 8.38 4.10 -1.58
N ALA A 52 7.50 5.01 -2.06
CA ALA A 52 7.88 6.38 -2.40
C ALA A 52 8.42 7.15 -1.19
N VAL A 53 7.76 7.05 -0.03
CA VAL A 53 8.21 7.66 1.22
C VAL A 53 9.59 7.13 1.62
N GLY A 54 9.83 5.82 1.51
CA GLY A 54 11.11 5.22 1.85
C GLY A 54 12.25 5.67 0.95
N ILE A 55 11.99 5.83 -0.34
CA ILE A 55 12.96 6.37 -1.28
C ILE A 55 13.22 7.85 -0.97
N ALA A 56 12.17 8.63 -0.71
CA ALA A 56 12.27 10.05 -0.37
C ALA A 56 13.05 10.28 0.94
N GLN A 57 12.84 9.43 1.96
CA GLN A 57 13.63 9.47 3.18
C GLN A 57 15.10 9.15 2.93
N LYS A 58 15.40 8.14 2.10
CA LYS A 58 16.80 7.83 1.71
C LYS A 58 17.46 8.99 0.96
N GLU A 59 16.69 9.75 0.16
CA GLU A 59 17.15 10.94 -0.56
C GLU A 59 17.23 12.19 0.33
N GLY A 60 16.83 12.11 1.60
CA GLY A 60 16.85 13.23 2.54
C GLY A 60 15.75 14.26 2.32
N LEU A 61 14.71 13.92 1.55
CA LEU A 61 13.59 14.83 1.24
C LEU A 61 12.60 14.97 2.41
N LEU A 62 12.49 13.96 3.27
CA LEU A 62 11.61 13.93 4.43
C LEU A 62 12.13 12.95 5.50
N SER A 63 11.54 13.01 6.69
CA SER A 63 11.76 12.03 7.77
C SER A 63 10.42 11.52 8.28
N VAL A 64 10.36 10.23 8.69
CA VAL A 64 9.15 9.70 9.36
C VAL A 64 8.90 10.38 10.71
N ASP A 65 9.91 10.95 11.33
CA ASP A 65 9.82 11.65 12.62
C ASP A 65 9.51 13.15 12.46
N GLU A 66 9.37 13.65 11.22
CA GLU A 66 8.96 15.01 10.91
C GLU A 66 7.51 15.24 11.35
N ARG A 67 7.25 16.32 12.09
CA ARG A 67 5.90 16.66 12.54
C ARG A 67 5.05 17.18 11.36
N LEU A 68 3.78 16.89 11.38
CA LEU A 68 2.87 17.33 10.31
C LEU A 68 2.75 18.85 10.26
N VAL A 69 2.87 19.53 11.38
CA VAL A 69 2.86 21.00 11.42
C VAL A 69 4.06 21.63 10.72
N ASP A 70 5.21 20.95 10.70
CA ASP A 70 6.40 21.38 9.99
C ASP A 70 6.36 20.96 8.50
N ALA A 71 5.73 19.81 8.21
CA ALA A 71 5.59 19.27 6.87
C ALA A 71 4.56 20.04 6.01
N PHE A 72 3.51 20.59 6.64
CA PHE A 72 2.37 21.23 5.99
C PHE A 72 2.02 22.60 6.59
N PRO A 73 2.99 23.55 6.74
CA PRO A 73 2.75 24.80 7.46
C PRO A 73 1.65 25.67 6.84
N ASP A 74 1.50 25.64 5.50
CA ASP A 74 0.53 26.45 4.75
C ASP A 74 -0.88 25.85 4.68
N ASP A 75 -1.07 24.63 5.21
CA ASP A 75 -2.33 23.90 5.15
C ASP A 75 -2.98 23.69 6.53
N LEU A 76 -2.38 24.26 7.58
CA LEU A 76 -2.87 24.10 8.95
C LEU A 76 -4.19 24.85 9.17
N PRO A 77 -5.09 24.30 10.01
CA PRO A 77 -6.28 25.04 10.45
C PRO A 77 -5.89 26.24 11.33
N GLU A 78 -6.80 27.22 11.45
CA GLU A 78 -6.58 28.41 12.32
C GLU A 78 -6.22 28.02 13.77
N THR A 79 -6.82 26.91 14.28
CA THR A 79 -6.50 26.38 15.58
C THR A 79 -5.89 24.99 15.45
N VAL A 80 -4.62 24.88 15.80
CA VAL A 80 -3.87 23.63 15.79
C VAL A 80 -4.01 22.96 17.17
N SER A 81 -4.61 21.78 17.22
CA SER A 81 -4.75 21.02 18.46
C SER A 81 -3.42 20.43 18.94
N ASP A 82 -3.30 20.15 20.24
CA ASP A 82 -2.10 19.53 20.83
C ASP A 82 -1.77 18.18 20.16
N ASN A 83 -2.79 17.42 19.77
CA ASN A 83 -2.58 16.15 19.07
C ASN A 83 -2.06 16.35 17.65
N LEU A 84 -2.58 17.34 16.90
CA LEU A 84 -2.04 17.65 15.57
C LEU A 84 -0.59 18.15 15.66
N GLN A 85 -0.25 18.91 16.73
CA GLN A 85 1.13 19.36 16.96
C GLN A 85 2.13 18.23 17.17
N LYS A 86 1.67 17.09 17.74
CA LYS A 86 2.50 15.91 18.01
C LYS A 86 2.56 14.94 16.82
N ALA A 87 1.56 14.99 15.92
CA ALA A 87 1.42 14.04 14.82
C ALA A 87 2.61 14.11 13.86
N THR A 88 3.09 12.95 13.43
CA THR A 88 4.27 12.81 12.57
C THR A 88 3.93 12.08 11.26
N VAL A 89 4.88 12.08 10.33
CA VAL A 89 4.78 11.29 9.09
C VAL A 89 4.66 9.79 9.39
N ARG A 90 5.25 9.30 10.48
CA ARG A 90 5.11 7.92 10.94
C ARG A 90 3.64 7.57 11.21
N ASP A 91 2.88 8.48 11.82
CA ASP A 91 1.48 8.25 12.16
C ASP A 91 0.58 8.19 10.91
N LEU A 92 0.99 8.85 9.81
CA LEU A 92 0.35 8.70 8.50
C LEU A 92 0.50 7.26 7.97
N LEU A 93 1.72 6.68 8.09
CA LEU A 93 2.05 5.37 7.55
C LEU A 93 1.50 4.22 8.38
N THR A 94 1.28 4.44 9.66
CA THR A 94 0.76 3.42 10.60
C THR A 94 -0.75 3.45 10.78
N MET A 95 -1.47 4.39 10.13
CA MET A 95 -2.91 4.60 10.33
C MET A 95 -3.28 5.03 11.76
N CYS A 96 -2.33 5.59 12.50
CA CYS A 96 -2.50 6.04 13.89
C CYS A 96 -2.44 7.56 14.02
N LEU A 97 -3.01 8.27 13.05
CA LEU A 97 -2.96 9.74 12.94
C LEU A 97 -3.65 10.49 14.10
N GLY A 98 -4.52 9.82 14.86
CA GLY A 98 -5.27 10.43 15.95
C GLY A 98 -6.66 10.93 15.56
N GLN A 99 -7.07 10.79 14.31
CA GLN A 99 -8.44 11.12 13.88
C GLN A 99 -9.41 10.01 14.26
N GLU A 100 -10.63 10.38 14.67
CA GLU A 100 -11.63 9.43 15.17
C GLU A 100 -12.23 8.55 14.09
N THR A 101 -12.45 9.12 12.90
CA THR A 101 -13.17 8.45 11.81
C THR A 101 -12.39 8.48 10.53
N ALA A 102 -12.55 7.42 9.73
CA ALA A 102 -11.96 7.33 8.40
C ALA A 102 -12.45 8.45 7.48
N ALA A 103 -11.54 9.00 6.68
CA ALA A 103 -11.86 9.98 5.67
C ALA A 103 -11.16 9.72 4.33
N LEU A 104 -11.54 10.46 3.31
CA LEU A 104 -11.12 10.31 1.92
C LEU A 104 -11.38 8.91 1.33
N MET A 105 -12.30 8.14 1.94
CA MET A 105 -12.72 6.84 1.42
C MET A 105 -13.42 7.01 0.06
N GLY A 106 -13.28 6.01 -0.82
CA GLY A 106 -13.82 6.10 -2.18
C GLY A 106 -15.31 6.46 -2.25
N THR A 107 -16.11 5.98 -1.29
CA THR A 107 -17.53 6.31 -1.18
C THR A 107 -17.82 7.72 -0.65
N GLN A 108 -16.85 8.36 -0.03
CA GLN A 108 -17.00 9.71 0.55
C GLN A 108 -16.55 10.80 -0.43
N ARG A 109 -15.49 10.53 -1.21
CA ARG A 109 -14.83 11.52 -2.11
C ARG A 109 -15.78 12.27 -3.05
N PRO A 110 -16.81 11.64 -3.66
CA PRO A 110 -17.75 12.35 -4.55
C PRO A 110 -18.55 13.44 -3.84
N TYR A 111 -18.74 13.34 -2.53
CA TYR A 111 -19.61 14.23 -1.74
C TYR A 111 -18.84 15.37 -1.06
N TYR A 112 -17.50 15.39 -1.06
CA TYR A 112 -16.76 16.52 -0.54
C TYR A 112 -16.95 17.75 -1.45
N LYS A 113 -17.25 18.89 -0.83
CA LYS A 113 -17.34 20.18 -1.52
C LYS A 113 -15.96 20.80 -1.68
N GLU A 114 -15.08 20.55 -0.74
CA GLU A 114 -13.72 21.03 -0.69
C GLU A 114 -12.90 20.44 -1.84
N THR A 115 -12.15 21.28 -2.52
CA THR A 115 -11.22 20.87 -3.59
C THR A 115 -9.85 20.53 -3.02
N ASP A 116 -9.42 21.27 -1.98
CA ASP A 116 -8.15 21.04 -1.28
C ASP A 116 -8.32 20.01 -0.16
N TRP A 117 -7.97 18.78 -0.50
CA TRP A 117 -8.09 17.68 0.46
C TRP A 117 -6.95 17.62 1.48
N VAL A 118 -5.85 18.38 1.28
CA VAL A 118 -4.80 18.52 2.29
C VAL A 118 -5.37 19.33 3.47
N LYS A 119 -5.90 20.52 3.17
CA LYS A 119 -6.54 21.38 4.18
C LYS A 119 -7.73 20.69 4.84
N LEU A 120 -8.60 20.03 4.05
CA LEU A 120 -9.69 19.22 4.57
C LEU A 120 -9.19 18.16 5.56
N SER A 121 -8.10 17.47 5.25
CA SER A 121 -7.55 16.40 6.08
C SER A 121 -6.99 16.93 7.40
N LEU A 122 -6.27 18.04 7.38
CA LEU A 122 -5.64 18.65 8.55
C LEU A 122 -6.62 19.43 9.44
N SER A 123 -7.75 19.89 8.88
CA SER A 123 -8.82 20.56 9.66
C SER A 123 -9.73 19.59 10.43
N ARG A 124 -9.63 18.28 10.16
CA ARG A 124 -10.42 17.27 10.90
C ARG A 124 -9.94 17.14 12.35
N PRO A 125 -10.86 16.86 13.32
CA PRO A 125 -10.47 16.69 14.71
C PRO A 125 -9.46 15.56 14.94
N PHE A 126 -8.37 15.86 15.64
CA PHE A 126 -7.38 14.90 16.15
C PHE A 126 -7.73 14.61 17.62
N VAL A 127 -8.62 13.63 17.85
CA VAL A 127 -9.21 13.37 19.19
C VAL A 127 -8.36 12.41 20.01
N TYR A 128 -7.57 11.55 19.37
CA TYR A 128 -6.67 10.62 20.05
C TYR A 128 -5.23 11.13 19.96
N GLU A 129 -4.41 10.74 20.92
CA GLU A 129 -2.98 10.94 20.83
C GLU A 129 -2.42 10.15 19.63
N PRO A 130 -1.63 10.79 18.74
CA PRO A 130 -1.01 10.10 17.59
C PRO A 130 -0.21 8.88 18.03
N GLY A 131 -0.21 7.84 17.22
CA GLY A 131 0.45 6.57 17.52
C GLY A 131 -0.34 5.62 18.42
N THR A 132 -1.45 6.05 19.06
CA THR A 132 -2.13 5.23 20.08
C THR A 132 -3.32 4.43 19.56
N LYS A 133 -4.01 4.90 18.51
CA LYS A 133 -5.21 4.23 18.00
C LYS A 133 -5.17 4.04 16.49
N PHE A 134 -5.28 2.79 16.08
CA PHE A 134 -5.41 2.43 14.68
C PHE A 134 -6.81 2.77 14.15
N VAL A 135 -6.86 3.61 13.12
CA VAL A 135 -8.08 3.93 12.36
C VAL A 135 -7.74 3.86 10.87
N TYR A 136 -8.10 2.76 10.21
CA TYR A 136 -7.82 2.62 8.79
C TYR A 136 -8.52 3.71 7.97
N ASN A 137 -7.75 4.47 7.20
CA ASN A 137 -8.22 5.63 6.46
C ASN A 137 -7.45 5.86 5.15
N ASN A 138 -7.85 6.85 4.37
CA ASN A 138 -7.12 7.30 3.19
C ASN A 138 -6.37 8.62 3.41
N VAL A 139 -6.56 9.30 4.54
CA VAL A 139 -5.86 10.56 4.87
C VAL A 139 -4.36 10.33 5.01
N GLY A 140 -3.96 9.32 5.81
CA GLY A 140 -2.55 9.04 6.06
C GLY A 140 -1.74 8.84 4.77
N PRO A 141 -2.05 7.82 3.96
CA PRO A 141 -1.32 7.59 2.71
C PRO A 141 -1.45 8.72 1.69
N TYR A 142 -2.58 9.45 1.66
CA TYR A 142 -2.73 10.64 0.81
C TYR A 142 -1.75 11.74 1.22
N LEU A 143 -1.75 12.16 2.49
CA LEU A 143 -0.83 13.20 2.97
C LEU A 143 0.65 12.78 2.83
N ALA A 144 0.98 11.53 3.12
CA ALA A 144 2.33 11.00 2.90
C ALA A 144 2.74 11.12 1.41
N GLY A 145 1.83 10.76 0.50
CA GLY A 145 2.04 10.93 -0.94
C GLY A 145 2.17 12.38 -1.37
N ILE A 146 1.35 13.30 -0.83
CA ILE A 146 1.45 14.74 -1.09
C ILE A 146 2.80 15.29 -0.63
N LEU A 147 3.28 14.88 0.55
CA LEU A 147 4.57 15.35 1.05
C LEU A 147 5.72 14.98 0.10
N VAL A 148 5.73 13.72 -0.39
CA VAL A 148 6.71 13.29 -1.40
C VAL A 148 6.60 14.15 -2.66
N GLN A 149 5.39 14.35 -3.20
CA GLN A 149 5.15 15.13 -4.42
C GLN A 149 5.65 16.58 -4.28
N ARG A 150 5.32 17.24 -3.18
CA ARG A 150 5.75 18.62 -2.90
C ARG A 150 7.27 18.74 -2.80
N ARG A 151 7.91 17.82 -2.06
CA ARG A 151 9.37 17.83 -1.86
C ARG A 151 10.14 17.43 -3.12
N ALA A 152 9.58 16.54 -3.94
CA ALA A 152 10.17 16.10 -5.21
C ALA A 152 9.87 17.04 -6.39
N GLY A 153 8.87 17.94 -6.27
CA GLY A 153 8.42 18.81 -7.34
C GLY A 153 7.75 18.11 -8.53
N CYS A 154 7.22 16.89 -8.32
CA CYS A 154 6.52 16.11 -9.34
C CYS A 154 5.49 15.17 -8.72
N ASP A 155 4.58 14.61 -9.54
CA ASP A 155 3.60 13.61 -9.09
C ASP A 155 4.27 12.30 -8.66
N LEU A 156 3.57 11.46 -7.84
CA LEU A 156 4.13 10.21 -7.32
C LEU A 156 4.55 9.24 -8.41
N LEU A 157 3.82 9.19 -9.52
CA LEU A 157 4.14 8.29 -10.61
C LEU A 157 5.44 8.71 -11.30
N SER A 158 5.59 10.01 -11.59
CA SER A 158 6.82 10.58 -12.13
C SER A 158 8.01 10.43 -11.17
N TYR A 159 7.76 10.52 -9.87
CA TYR A 159 8.78 10.28 -8.85
C TYR A 159 9.26 8.83 -8.82
N LEU A 160 8.32 7.87 -8.82
CA LEU A 160 8.63 6.44 -8.75
C LEU A 160 9.12 5.86 -10.07
N GLN A 161 8.76 6.47 -11.23
CA GLN A 161 9.06 5.90 -12.53
C GLN A 161 10.55 5.56 -12.71
N PRO A 162 11.49 6.50 -12.62
CA PRO A 162 12.92 6.20 -12.79
C PRO A 162 13.54 5.46 -11.60
N ARG A 163 12.96 5.56 -10.40
CA ARG A 163 13.53 5.06 -9.13
C ARG A 163 13.17 3.61 -8.84
N MET A 164 11.99 3.18 -9.27
CA MET A 164 11.45 1.85 -8.94
C MET A 164 10.76 1.19 -10.14
N LEU A 165 9.88 1.88 -10.84
CA LEU A 165 9.04 1.24 -11.87
C LEU A 165 9.85 0.84 -13.11
N ASP A 166 10.71 1.71 -13.66
CA ASP A 166 11.59 1.37 -14.80
C ASP A 166 12.55 0.23 -14.45
N PRO A 167 13.27 0.24 -13.31
CA PRO A 167 14.08 -0.92 -12.90
C PRO A 167 13.31 -2.23 -12.80
N LEU A 168 12.04 -2.20 -12.36
CA LEU A 168 11.15 -3.35 -12.33
C LEU A 168 10.59 -3.74 -13.72
N GLY A 169 10.86 -2.94 -14.76
CA GLY A 169 10.26 -3.12 -16.07
C GLY A 169 8.75 -2.94 -16.06
N ILE A 170 8.27 -1.96 -15.31
CA ILE A 170 6.86 -1.53 -15.26
C ILE A 170 6.73 -0.25 -16.06
N PRO A 171 6.14 -0.31 -17.27
CA PRO A 171 5.94 0.88 -18.10
C PRO A 171 5.01 1.87 -17.41
N ARG A 172 5.14 3.16 -17.76
CA ARG A 172 4.26 4.21 -17.21
C ARG A 172 2.80 3.78 -17.26
N THR A 173 2.14 3.94 -16.13
CA THR A 173 0.75 3.54 -15.91
C THR A 173 -0.12 4.75 -15.57
N MET A 174 -1.29 4.53 -15.01
CA MET A 174 -2.18 5.55 -14.50
C MET A 174 -2.28 5.44 -12.98
N TRP A 175 -2.31 6.60 -12.30
CA TRP A 175 -2.65 6.71 -10.89
C TRP A 175 -3.65 7.85 -10.72
N GLU A 176 -4.83 7.55 -10.15
CA GLU A 176 -5.91 8.54 -10.00
C GLU A 176 -5.43 9.79 -9.27
N PRO A 177 -5.73 10.99 -9.79
CA PRO A 177 -5.45 12.25 -9.11
C PRO A 177 -6.58 12.63 -8.14
N ASP A 178 -6.29 13.58 -7.26
CA ASP A 178 -7.27 14.38 -6.55
C ASP A 178 -7.84 15.49 -7.46
N ARG A 179 -8.67 16.39 -6.89
CA ARG A 179 -9.28 17.48 -7.64
C ARG A 179 -8.32 18.59 -8.06
N LEU A 180 -7.13 18.65 -7.46
CA LEU A 180 -6.07 19.59 -7.77
C LEU A 180 -4.99 19.01 -8.68
N GLY A 181 -5.16 17.74 -9.09
CA GLY A 181 -4.22 17.05 -9.97
C GLY A 181 -3.09 16.31 -9.24
N ASN A 182 -3.07 16.32 -7.91
CA ASN A 182 -2.07 15.55 -7.16
C ASN A 182 -2.44 14.07 -7.16
N THR A 183 -1.44 13.18 -7.23
CA THR A 183 -1.68 11.74 -7.12
C THR A 183 -2.31 11.39 -5.78
N MET A 184 -3.40 10.62 -5.82
CA MET A 184 -4.17 10.25 -4.62
C MET A 184 -3.37 9.43 -3.60
N GLY A 185 -2.42 8.61 -4.03
CA GLY A 185 -1.55 7.81 -3.16
C GLY A 185 -2.25 6.73 -2.33
N ALA A 186 -3.49 6.96 -1.90
CA ALA A 186 -4.25 6.04 -1.06
C ALA A 186 -5.02 4.95 -1.83
N GLY A 187 -5.05 5.06 -3.14
CA GLY A 187 -5.75 4.15 -4.07
C GLY A 187 -5.58 4.63 -5.49
N GLY A 188 -6.13 3.92 -6.45
CA GLY A 188 -6.25 4.37 -7.83
C GLY A 188 -5.02 4.14 -8.72
N LEU A 189 -4.03 3.37 -8.29
CA LEU A 189 -2.96 2.88 -9.15
C LEU A 189 -3.47 1.72 -10.01
N PHE A 190 -3.16 1.72 -11.30
CA PHE A 190 -3.56 0.67 -12.23
C PHE A 190 -2.36 -0.20 -12.59
N LEU A 191 -2.46 -1.50 -12.29
CA LEU A 191 -1.43 -2.49 -12.61
C LEU A 191 -2.08 -3.78 -13.09
N ASN A 192 -1.34 -4.56 -13.87
CA ASN A 192 -1.64 -5.97 -14.09
C ASN A 192 -0.99 -6.84 -12.98
N VAL A 193 -1.29 -8.13 -12.99
CA VAL A 193 -0.82 -9.03 -11.94
C VAL A 193 0.71 -9.21 -11.96
N ASP A 194 1.34 -9.22 -13.14
CA ASP A 194 2.79 -9.37 -13.27
C ASP A 194 3.53 -8.15 -12.69
N GLU A 195 2.98 -6.96 -12.90
CA GLU A 195 3.52 -5.71 -12.34
C GLU A 195 3.36 -5.66 -10.81
N LEU A 196 2.20 -6.04 -10.28
CA LEU A 196 1.96 -6.14 -8.84
C LEU A 196 2.85 -7.23 -8.21
N HIS A 197 3.07 -8.34 -8.92
CA HIS A 197 3.93 -9.43 -8.47
C HIS A 197 5.40 -9.02 -8.36
N LYS A 198 5.93 -8.28 -9.34
CA LYS A 198 7.29 -7.71 -9.28
C LYS A 198 7.48 -6.80 -8.07
N PHE A 199 6.47 -6.02 -7.71
CA PHE A 199 6.50 -5.21 -6.48
C PHE A 199 6.60 -6.09 -5.22
N GLY A 200 5.82 -7.17 -5.14
CA GLY A 200 5.93 -8.14 -4.04
C GLY A 200 7.32 -8.79 -3.97
N LEU A 201 7.88 -9.18 -5.12
CA LEU A 201 9.24 -9.75 -5.19
C LEU A 201 10.31 -8.75 -4.75
N LEU A 202 10.17 -7.46 -5.09
CA LEU A 202 11.08 -6.41 -4.61
C LEU A 202 11.09 -6.37 -3.07
N PHE A 203 9.93 -6.47 -2.43
CA PHE A 203 9.82 -6.49 -0.97
C PHE A 203 10.30 -7.80 -0.34
N LEU A 204 10.11 -8.94 -1.01
CA LEU A 204 10.69 -10.22 -0.57
C LEU A 204 12.22 -10.17 -0.58
N GLN A 205 12.82 -9.47 -1.55
CA GLN A 205 14.26 -9.30 -1.72
C GLN A 205 14.83 -8.09 -0.93
N ASP A 206 14.16 -7.66 0.13
CA ASP A 206 14.57 -6.52 0.96
C ASP A 206 14.90 -5.24 0.15
N GLY A 207 14.14 -4.99 -0.91
CA GLY A 207 14.25 -3.80 -1.75
C GLY A 207 15.39 -3.84 -2.79
N ALA A 208 16.07 -4.97 -2.94
CA ALA A 208 17.08 -5.18 -3.98
C ALA A 208 16.45 -5.71 -5.27
N TRP A 209 16.93 -5.23 -6.43
CA TRP A 209 16.46 -5.69 -7.73
C TRP A 209 17.55 -5.52 -8.79
N GLY A 210 17.85 -6.58 -9.56
CA GLY A 210 18.86 -6.55 -10.62
C GLY A 210 20.23 -6.08 -10.12
N GLY A 211 20.62 -6.46 -8.91
CA GLY A 211 21.89 -6.06 -8.27
C GLY A 211 21.92 -4.64 -7.72
N LYS A 212 20.80 -3.91 -7.74
CA LYS A 212 20.69 -2.54 -7.21
C LYS A 212 19.76 -2.50 -5.99
N GLN A 213 20.08 -1.69 -4.98
CA GLN A 213 19.22 -1.42 -3.83
C GLN A 213 18.29 -0.25 -4.17
N LEU A 214 17.06 -0.56 -4.62
CA LEU A 214 16.05 0.45 -4.99
C LEU A 214 15.43 1.09 -3.73
N ILE A 215 15.04 0.27 -2.76
CA ILE A 215 14.50 0.69 -1.46
C ILE A 215 15.43 0.14 -0.37
N SER A 216 15.80 0.92 0.66
CA SER A 216 16.68 0.42 1.70
C SER A 216 16.10 -0.80 2.43
N ALA A 217 16.91 -1.80 2.75
CA ALA A 217 16.47 -3.00 3.45
C ALA A 217 15.85 -2.68 4.83
N SER A 218 16.37 -1.67 5.53
CA SER A 218 15.79 -1.19 6.79
C SER A 218 14.38 -0.65 6.62
N TRP A 219 14.11 0.08 5.51
CA TRP A 219 12.78 0.58 5.20
C TRP A 219 11.80 -0.55 4.85
N VAL A 220 12.24 -1.50 4.01
CA VAL A 220 11.41 -2.67 3.69
C VAL A 220 11.05 -3.44 4.96
N ARG A 221 12.01 -3.64 5.87
CA ARG A 221 11.72 -4.24 7.18
C ARG A 221 10.73 -3.41 8.00
N ALA A 222 10.90 -2.09 8.06
CA ALA A 222 9.93 -1.23 8.76
C ALA A 222 8.52 -1.33 8.16
N CYS A 223 8.38 -1.42 6.83
CA CYS A 223 7.10 -1.64 6.17
C CYS A 223 6.49 -2.99 6.52
N THR A 224 7.31 -4.04 6.61
CA THR A 224 6.88 -5.44 6.72
C THR A 224 7.11 -6.05 8.09
N THR A 225 7.16 -5.25 9.14
CA THR A 225 7.10 -5.66 10.55
C THR A 225 5.99 -4.91 11.27
N LYS A 226 5.46 -5.51 12.30
CA LYS A 226 4.39 -4.90 13.11
C LYS A 226 4.92 -3.62 13.76
N GLN A 227 4.36 -2.49 13.39
CA GLN A 227 4.61 -1.18 13.99
C GLN A 227 3.55 -0.83 15.03
N VAL A 228 2.30 -1.22 14.78
CA VAL A 228 1.16 -0.91 15.64
C VAL A 228 0.17 -2.08 15.71
N GLU A 229 -0.61 -2.10 16.79
CA GLU A 229 -1.77 -2.98 16.93
C GLU A 229 -2.91 -2.47 16.03
N ASN A 230 -3.61 -3.40 15.37
CA ASN A 230 -4.73 -3.07 14.48
C ASN A 230 -6.00 -3.88 14.77
N GLY A 231 -6.07 -4.47 15.96
CA GLY A 231 -7.15 -5.35 16.36
C GLY A 231 -6.97 -6.81 15.91
N THR A 232 -5.88 -7.12 15.21
CA THR A 232 -5.48 -8.50 14.87
C THR A 232 -4.15 -8.85 15.56
N PRO A 233 -3.82 -10.14 15.77
CA PRO A 233 -2.54 -10.54 16.35
C PRO A 233 -1.31 -10.09 15.53
N TYR A 234 -1.53 -9.81 14.25
CA TYR A 234 -0.45 -9.61 13.27
C TYR A 234 -0.06 -8.14 13.09
N GLY A 235 -0.94 -7.21 13.49
CA GLY A 235 -0.71 -5.77 13.42
C GLY A 235 -0.60 -5.18 12.01
N TYR A 236 -0.06 -3.96 11.95
CA TYR A 236 0.11 -3.18 10.73
C TYR A 236 1.52 -2.58 10.69
N GLY A 237 2.14 -2.63 9.52
CA GLY A 237 3.44 -1.99 9.27
C GLY A 237 3.28 -0.59 8.67
N TYR A 238 4.21 -0.15 7.84
CA TYR A 238 4.05 1.08 7.07
C TYR A 238 3.28 0.80 5.79
N LEU A 239 1.95 0.97 5.87
CA LEU A 239 0.98 0.74 4.79
C LEU A 239 0.97 -0.71 4.26
N PHE A 240 1.30 -1.67 5.14
CA PHE A 240 1.20 -3.11 4.89
C PHE A 240 0.43 -3.78 6.03
N TRP A 241 -0.44 -4.71 5.67
CA TRP A 241 -1.13 -5.57 6.61
C TRP A 241 -0.24 -6.74 7.04
N GLY A 242 -0.18 -7.01 8.34
CA GLY A 242 0.43 -8.23 8.86
C GLY A 242 -0.48 -9.44 8.70
N GLY A 243 0.11 -10.62 8.72
CA GLY A 243 -0.54 -11.93 8.70
C GLY A 243 0.24 -12.98 9.49
N PRO A 244 -0.24 -14.23 9.56
CA PRO A 244 0.47 -15.32 10.24
C PRO A 244 1.83 -15.59 9.58
N ASP A 245 2.74 -16.19 10.34
CA ASP A 245 4.04 -16.66 9.85
C ASP A 245 4.90 -15.60 9.13
N GLU A 246 4.86 -14.35 9.63
CA GLU A 246 5.57 -13.23 9.02
C GLU A 246 5.13 -12.95 7.58
N VAL A 247 3.89 -13.25 7.24
CA VAL A 247 3.28 -12.82 5.99
C VAL A 247 2.92 -11.35 6.11
N PHE A 248 3.33 -10.55 5.12
CA PHE A 248 2.87 -9.19 4.94
C PHE A 248 2.24 -9.05 3.57
N ARG A 249 1.28 -8.11 3.44
CA ARG A 249 0.60 -7.96 2.17
C ARG A 249 0.24 -6.53 1.84
N ALA A 250 0.37 -6.19 0.56
CA ALA A 250 -0.39 -5.13 -0.07
C ALA A 250 -1.80 -5.68 -0.33
N ASP A 251 -2.84 -4.95 0.09
CA ASP A 251 -4.22 -5.43 0.09
C ASP A 251 -5.16 -4.33 -0.44
N GLY A 252 -5.87 -4.65 -1.49
CA GLY A 252 -6.83 -3.77 -2.14
C GLY A 252 -8.25 -4.35 -2.18
N LYS A 253 -9.23 -3.47 -2.27
CA LYS A 253 -10.64 -3.84 -2.40
C LYS A 253 -10.82 -4.90 -3.49
N TYR A 254 -11.74 -5.81 -3.29
CA TYR A 254 -12.00 -6.95 -4.18
C TYR A 254 -10.83 -7.93 -4.30
N CYS A 255 -9.93 -7.94 -3.30
CA CYS A 255 -8.80 -8.87 -3.20
C CYS A 255 -7.73 -8.66 -4.30
N GLN A 256 -7.34 -7.41 -4.53
CA GLN A 256 -6.10 -7.12 -5.23
C GLN A 256 -4.96 -7.35 -4.25
N LEU A 257 -4.29 -8.49 -4.32
CA LEU A 257 -3.37 -8.93 -3.28
C LEU A 257 -1.95 -9.15 -3.81
N SER A 258 -0.96 -8.76 -3.00
CA SER A 258 0.40 -9.28 -3.10
C SER A 258 0.86 -9.69 -1.70
N LEU A 259 0.90 -11.01 -1.46
CA LEU A 259 1.31 -11.61 -0.19
C LEU A 259 2.80 -11.95 -0.25
N ILE A 260 3.56 -11.41 0.69
CA ILE A 260 5.00 -11.62 0.84
C ILE A 260 5.22 -12.59 2.01
N MET A 261 5.66 -13.78 1.72
CA MET A 261 5.77 -14.92 2.64
C MET A 261 7.24 -15.23 2.91
N ARG A 262 7.88 -14.46 3.79
CA ARG A 262 9.33 -14.56 4.04
C ARG A 262 9.78 -15.95 4.46
N LYS A 263 9.06 -16.62 5.38
CA LYS A 263 9.40 -17.97 5.85
C LYS A 263 9.32 -19.03 4.75
N LYS A 264 8.57 -18.77 3.69
CA LYS A 264 8.41 -19.67 2.54
C LYS A 264 9.28 -19.25 1.36
N ASP A 265 9.99 -18.13 1.46
CA ASP A 265 10.70 -17.48 0.33
C ASP A 265 9.80 -17.40 -0.91
N ALA A 266 8.58 -16.88 -0.70
CA ALA A 266 7.54 -16.87 -1.71
C ALA A 266 6.76 -15.57 -1.79
N VAL A 267 6.23 -15.28 -2.98
CA VAL A 267 5.23 -14.23 -3.23
C VAL A 267 4.05 -14.84 -3.95
N VAL A 268 2.86 -14.54 -3.46
CA VAL A 268 1.59 -14.86 -4.12
C VAL A 268 0.88 -13.56 -4.46
N SER A 269 0.66 -13.30 -5.74
CA SER A 269 -0.04 -12.09 -6.19
C SER A 269 -1.25 -12.46 -7.03
N MET A 270 -2.34 -11.71 -6.85
CA MET A 270 -3.56 -11.92 -7.60
C MET A 270 -4.35 -10.64 -7.81
N LEU A 271 -5.09 -10.62 -8.91
CA LEU A 271 -6.15 -9.67 -9.18
C LEU A 271 -7.49 -10.40 -9.16
N ALA A 272 -8.53 -9.76 -8.63
CA ALA A 272 -9.83 -10.37 -8.45
C ALA A 272 -10.98 -9.34 -8.44
N GLU A 273 -12.20 -9.83 -8.58
CA GLU A 273 -13.45 -9.12 -8.27
C GLU A 273 -14.17 -9.81 -7.09
N CYS A 274 -13.35 -10.35 -6.16
CA CYS A 274 -13.82 -11.12 -5.02
C CYS A 274 -14.45 -10.23 -3.95
N ARG A 275 -15.66 -10.56 -3.51
CA ARG A 275 -16.36 -9.86 -2.43
C ARG A 275 -16.32 -10.62 -1.10
N ASN A 276 -15.83 -11.87 -1.11
CA ASN A 276 -15.68 -12.71 0.06
C ASN A 276 -14.17 -12.93 0.35
N SER A 277 -13.55 -11.92 0.96
CA SER A 277 -12.12 -11.98 1.27
C SER A 277 -11.76 -13.06 2.28
N GLU A 278 -12.67 -13.39 3.21
CA GLU A 278 -12.46 -14.45 4.20
C GLU A 278 -12.33 -15.82 3.53
N ALA A 279 -13.26 -16.15 2.62
CA ALA A 279 -13.20 -17.39 1.85
C ALA A 279 -11.93 -17.48 1.00
N LEU A 280 -11.51 -16.36 0.39
CA LEU A 280 -10.28 -16.35 -0.38
C LEU A 280 -9.03 -16.54 0.48
N HIS A 281 -8.93 -15.87 1.63
CA HIS A 281 -7.81 -16.07 2.54
C HIS A 281 -7.74 -17.52 3.05
N LYS A 282 -8.89 -18.12 3.35
CA LYS A 282 -8.96 -19.53 3.72
C LYS A 282 -8.46 -20.44 2.60
N ALA A 283 -8.90 -20.23 1.37
CA ALA A 283 -8.45 -21.01 0.22
C ALA A 283 -6.94 -20.85 -0.02
N ILE A 284 -6.39 -19.63 0.11
CA ILE A 284 -4.95 -19.40 0.01
C ILE A 284 -4.20 -20.19 1.08
N CYS A 285 -4.68 -20.20 2.32
CA CYS A 285 -4.06 -20.95 3.41
C CYS A 285 -4.11 -22.48 3.17
N GLU A 286 -5.26 -23.00 2.80
CA GLU A 286 -5.48 -24.45 2.68
C GLU A 286 -4.91 -25.03 1.39
N GLU A 287 -4.92 -24.28 0.28
CA GLU A 287 -4.67 -24.82 -1.05
C GLU A 287 -3.36 -24.33 -1.69
N ILE A 288 -2.82 -23.19 -1.22
CA ILE A 288 -1.53 -22.65 -1.69
C ILE A 288 -0.46 -22.76 -0.60
N TYR A 289 -0.69 -22.14 0.56
CA TYR A 289 0.33 -22.00 1.60
C TYR A 289 0.86 -23.35 2.11
N THR A 290 0.01 -24.36 2.19
CA THR A 290 0.38 -25.73 2.61
C THR A 290 1.28 -26.44 1.60
N GLN A 291 1.35 -25.99 0.37
CA GLN A 291 2.18 -26.56 -0.69
C GLN A 291 3.50 -25.77 -0.91
N LEU A 292 3.66 -24.58 -0.30
CA LEU A 292 4.88 -23.81 -0.25
C LEU A 292 5.75 -24.28 0.93
#